data_6eacdc6fdb5da1178121559a2897de3f
#
_entry.id   6eacdc6fdb5da1178121559a2897de3f
#
_cell.length_a   1.000
_cell.length_b   1.000
_cell.length_c   1.000
_cell.angle_alpha   90.00
_cell.angle_beta   90.00
_cell.angle_gamma   90.00
#
_symmetry.space_group_name_H-M   'P 1'
#
loop_
_entity.id
_entity.type
_entity.pdbx_description
1 polymer ?
#
loop_
_entity_poly.entity_id
_entity_poly.type
_entity_poly.pdbx_seq_one_letter_code
_entity_poly.pdbx_strand_id
1 'polypeptide(L)'
;MATLDLSKYGIKDVKEVLHNPSYDVLFAEETKPGLEGFEKGQVTELGAVNVMTGVYTGRSPKDKFFVKNEASEDSVWWTSEEYKNDNKPCSEEAWADLKAKAVKELSGKRLFVVDTFCGANEATRMKVRFIMEVAWQAHFVTNMFIRPTAEELANYGEPDFVCFNASKAKVDNYKELGLNSETATVFNLKTKEQVILNTWYGGEMKKGMFSIMNYMNPLRGIASMHCSANTDKEGKSSAIFFGLSGTGKTTLSTDPKRLLIGDDEHGWDNEGVFNYEGGCYAKVINLDKESEPDIYNAIKRDALLENVTVAADGTIDFADKSVTENTRVSYPIYHIENIVKPVSKGPHAKQVIFLSADAFGVLPPVSILNPEQTQYYFLSGFTAKLAGTERGITEPTPTFSACFGAAFLSLHPTKYGEELVKKMEMTGAKAYLVNTGWNGSGKRISIKDTRGIIDAILDGSINEAPTKKIPYFDFEVPTALPGVDPKILDPRDTYADPAQWDEKAKDLAARFQKNFAKFTGNEAGKALVAAGPQL
;
A
#
# COMPACT_ATOMS: atom_id res chain seq x y z
N MET A 1 20.05 -14.21 -28.33
CA MET A 1 18.66 -14.15 -27.85
C MET A 1 17.81 -13.44 -28.90
N ALA A 2 16.64 -13.98 -29.25
CA ALA A 2 15.75 -13.30 -30.20
C ALA A 2 15.31 -11.98 -29.57
N THR A 3 15.36 -10.89 -30.35
CA THR A 3 14.89 -9.58 -29.91
C THR A 3 13.39 -9.65 -29.65
N LEU A 4 12.94 -9.13 -28.50
CA LEU A 4 11.52 -9.10 -28.14
C LEU A 4 10.76 -8.25 -29.17
N ASP A 5 9.74 -8.82 -29.78
CA ASP A 5 8.90 -8.13 -30.77
C ASP A 5 7.77 -7.34 -30.07
N LEU A 6 7.79 -6.03 -30.20
CA LEU A 6 6.77 -5.11 -29.65
C LEU A 6 5.70 -4.71 -30.68
N SER A 7 5.82 -5.16 -31.92
CA SER A 7 4.87 -4.82 -33.00
C SER A 7 3.44 -5.28 -32.70
N LYS A 8 3.29 -6.37 -31.93
CA LYS A 8 1.99 -6.86 -31.48
C LYS A 8 1.22 -5.86 -30.59
N TYR A 9 1.92 -4.91 -29.98
CA TYR A 9 1.32 -3.82 -29.20
C TYR A 9 1.08 -2.56 -30.05
N GLY A 10 1.43 -2.60 -31.33
CA GLY A 10 1.37 -1.47 -32.24
C GLY A 10 2.57 -0.53 -32.19
N ILE A 11 3.59 -0.85 -31.38
CA ILE A 11 4.84 -0.09 -31.25
C ILE A 11 5.73 -0.40 -32.44
N LYS A 12 6.12 0.63 -33.22
CA LYS A 12 6.83 0.50 -34.48
C LYS A 12 8.21 1.15 -34.42
N ASP A 13 9.09 0.71 -35.31
CA ASP A 13 10.40 1.32 -35.56
C ASP A 13 11.25 1.44 -34.29
N VAL A 14 11.18 0.45 -33.41
CA VAL A 14 11.96 0.40 -32.18
C VAL A 14 13.44 0.26 -32.52
N LYS A 15 14.26 1.18 -32.01
CA LYS A 15 15.70 1.20 -32.29
C LYS A 15 16.45 0.11 -31.55
N GLU A 16 16.06 -0.15 -30.31
CA GLU A 16 16.67 -1.18 -29.46
C GLU A 16 15.71 -1.49 -28.31
N VAL A 17 15.69 -2.74 -27.87
CA VAL A 17 14.99 -3.19 -26.67
C VAL A 17 16.01 -3.69 -25.66
N LEU A 18 16.06 -3.06 -24.48
CA LEU A 18 16.79 -3.56 -23.33
C LEU A 18 15.80 -4.37 -22.48
N HIS A 19 15.85 -5.68 -22.62
CA HIS A 19 14.93 -6.62 -21.99
C HIS A 19 15.51 -7.13 -20.67
N ASN A 20 14.85 -6.82 -19.56
CA ASN A 20 15.29 -7.15 -18.20
C ASN A 20 16.78 -6.82 -17.97
N PRO A 21 17.20 -5.55 -18.20
CA PRO A 21 18.58 -5.18 -17.99
C PRO A 21 19.01 -5.38 -16.54
N SER A 22 20.27 -5.73 -16.35
CA SER A 22 20.85 -5.88 -15.00
C SER A 22 20.90 -4.53 -14.26
N TYR A 23 21.07 -4.57 -12.95
CA TYR A 23 21.28 -3.36 -12.16
C TYR A 23 22.48 -2.52 -12.64
N ASP A 24 23.55 -3.16 -13.08
CA ASP A 24 24.72 -2.45 -13.62
C ASP A 24 24.38 -1.73 -14.94
N VAL A 25 23.62 -2.34 -15.81
CA VAL A 25 23.15 -1.70 -17.05
C VAL A 25 22.19 -0.54 -16.72
N LEU A 26 21.24 -0.73 -15.81
CA LEU A 26 20.33 0.32 -15.38
C LEU A 26 21.07 1.52 -14.76
N PHE A 27 22.03 1.24 -13.90
CA PHE A 27 22.88 2.28 -13.32
C PHE A 27 23.62 3.09 -14.39
N ALA A 28 24.23 2.40 -15.35
CA ALA A 28 24.94 3.06 -16.45
C ALA A 28 24.00 3.89 -17.34
N GLU A 29 22.83 3.37 -17.63
CA GLU A 29 21.84 4.06 -18.48
C GLU A 29 21.22 5.29 -17.80
N GLU A 30 20.92 5.24 -16.50
CA GLU A 30 20.28 6.34 -15.79
C GLU A 30 21.25 7.45 -15.34
N THR A 31 22.56 7.18 -15.41
CA THR A 31 23.60 8.15 -15.01
C THR A 31 24.52 8.55 -16.15
N LYS A 32 24.29 8.08 -17.37
CA LYS A 32 25.14 8.36 -18.52
C LYS A 32 25.17 9.84 -18.88
N PRO A 33 26.30 10.34 -19.46
CA PRO A 33 26.36 11.70 -19.94
C PRO A 33 25.32 11.97 -21.05
N GLY A 34 24.85 13.22 -21.11
CA GLY A 34 23.93 13.67 -22.16
C GLY A 34 22.45 13.43 -21.86
N LEU A 35 22.10 12.86 -20.72
CA LEU A 35 20.70 12.82 -20.26
C LEU A 35 20.27 14.21 -19.81
N GLU A 36 19.05 14.59 -20.14
CA GLU A 36 18.47 15.88 -19.84
C GLU A 36 17.19 15.76 -19.00
N GLY A 37 16.88 16.82 -18.26
CA GLY A 37 15.65 16.92 -17.50
C GLY A 37 15.46 15.80 -16.49
N PHE A 38 14.27 15.23 -16.46
CA PHE A 38 13.87 14.21 -15.48
C PHE A 38 14.41 12.81 -15.80
N GLU A 39 15.07 12.60 -16.92
CA GLU A 39 15.75 11.33 -17.21
C GLU A 39 17.05 11.18 -16.44
N LYS A 40 17.63 12.31 -15.99
CA LYS A 40 18.96 12.35 -15.38
C LYS A 40 18.95 11.85 -13.96
N GLY A 41 19.69 10.77 -13.69
CA GLY A 41 20.00 10.30 -12.36
C GLY A 41 21.29 10.90 -11.83
N GLN A 42 21.33 11.19 -10.53
CA GLN A 42 22.50 11.69 -9.81
C GLN A 42 22.94 10.65 -8.79
N VAL A 43 24.21 10.24 -8.85
CA VAL A 43 24.79 9.34 -7.85
C VAL A 43 24.99 10.09 -6.54
N THR A 44 24.53 9.49 -5.44
CA THR A 44 24.64 10.08 -4.10
C THR A 44 25.84 9.52 -3.32
N GLU A 45 26.17 10.16 -2.21
CA GLU A 45 27.23 9.74 -1.28
C GLU A 45 27.03 8.31 -0.73
N LEU A 46 25.78 7.83 -0.70
CA LEU A 46 25.44 6.47 -0.25
C LEU A 46 25.48 5.41 -1.37
N GLY A 47 25.75 5.84 -2.61
CA GLY A 47 25.80 4.96 -3.77
C GLY A 47 24.47 4.76 -4.49
N ALA A 48 23.34 5.12 -3.87
CA ALA A 48 22.05 5.15 -4.52
C ALA A 48 21.94 6.29 -5.52
N VAL A 49 21.18 6.09 -6.59
CA VAL A 49 20.88 7.15 -7.56
C VAL A 49 19.63 7.91 -7.12
N ASN A 50 19.66 9.24 -7.24
CA ASN A 50 18.49 10.08 -7.04
C ASN A 50 17.97 10.62 -8.38
N VAL A 51 16.66 10.60 -8.54
CA VAL A 51 15.95 11.14 -9.72
C VAL A 51 14.86 12.11 -9.29
N MET A 52 14.49 12.98 -10.23
CA MET A 52 13.37 13.90 -10.04
C MET A 52 12.19 13.42 -10.90
N THR A 53 10.98 13.46 -10.34
CA THR A 53 9.78 12.94 -11.03
C THR A 53 8.93 14.05 -11.68
N GLY A 54 9.42 15.26 -11.71
CA GLY A 54 8.76 16.40 -12.35
C GLY A 54 7.62 16.98 -11.54
N VAL A 55 6.57 17.40 -12.23
CA VAL A 55 5.41 18.06 -11.62
C VAL A 55 4.71 17.14 -10.60
N TYR A 56 4.64 15.85 -10.91
CA TYR A 56 4.00 14.87 -10.05
C TYR A 56 5.03 14.20 -9.13
N THR A 57 4.99 14.57 -7.87
CA THR A 57 5.83 13.97 -6.81
C THR A 57 5.07 12.95 -5.96
N GLY A 58 3.89 12.57 -6.42
CA GLY A 58 3.01 11.57 -5.84
C GLY A 58 2.01 11.07 -6.90
N ARG A 59 1.18 10.10 -6.53
CA ARG A 59 0.11 9.62 -7.40
C ARG A 59 -0.92 10.72 -7.64
N SER A 60 -1.63 10.60 -8.76
CA SER A 60 -2.72 11.51 -9.12
C SER A 60 -4.06 10.75 -9.19
N PRO A 61 -4.75 10.56 -8.05
CA PRO A 61 -6.02 9.83 -8.02
C PRO A 61 -7.11 10.43 -8.89
N LYS A 62 -7.08 11.74 -9.10
CA LYS A 62 -8.03 12.44 -9.97
C LYS A 62 -7.89 12.07 -11.44
N ASP A 63 -6.72 11.57 -11.84
CA ASP A 63 -6.39 11.19 -13.21
C ASP A 63 -6.43 9.68 -13.44
N LYS A 64 -6.94 8.92 -12.47
CA LYS A 64 -7.12 7.47 -12.55
C LYS A 64 -8.50 7.13 -13.11
N PHE A 65 -8.52 6.21 -14.09
CA PHE A 65 -9.75 5.74 -14.74
C PHE A 65 -9.69 4.24 -15.03
N PHE A 66 -10.87 3.61 -15.01
CA PHE A 66 -11.08 2.28 -15.58
C PHE A 66 -11.93 2.40 -16.84
N VAL A 67 -11.57 1.68 -17.89
CA VAL A 67 -12.41 1.59 -19.09
C VAL A 67 -13.69 0.85 -18.73
N LYS A 68 -14.83 1.46 -19.02
CA LYS A 68 -16.13 0.84 -18.78
C LYS A 68 -16.56 0.05 -20.01
N ASN A 69 -16.53 -1.26 -19.89
CA ASN A 69 -16.91 -2.21 -20.92
C ASN A 69 -17.45 -3.50 -20.28
N GLU A 70 -17.70 -4.53 -21.06
CA GLU A 70 -18.27 -5.80 -20.59
C GLU A 70 -17.40 -6.51 -19.52
N ALA A 71 -16.11 -6.23 -19.46
CA ALA A 71 -15.22 -6.83 -18.46
C ALA A 71 -15.26 -6.11 -17.09
N SER A 72 -15.77 -4.90 -17.04
CA SER A 72 -15.68 -4.04 -15.86
C SER A 72 -17.02 -3.51 -15.35
N GLU A 73 -18.03 -3.37 -16.23
CA GLU A 73 -19.25 -2.61 -15.90
C GLU A 73 -20.03 -3.17 -14.69
N ASP A 74 -20.07 -4.49 -14.54
CA ASP A 74 -20.82 -5.14 -13.46
C ASP A 74 -19.97 -5.49 -12.25
N SER A 75 -18.66 -5.34 -12.31
CA SER A 75 -17.73 -5.81 -11.27
C SER A 75 -16.98 -4.71 -10.55
N VAL A 76 -16.54 -3.67 -11.26
CA VAL A 76 -15.81 -2.56 -10.64
C VAL A 76 -16.72 -1.76 -9.72
N TRP A 77 -16.20 -1.41 -8.57
CA TRP A 77 -16.90 -0.53 -7.64
C TRP A 77 -16.77 0.92 -8.09
N TRP A 78 -17.67 1.34 -8.96
CA TRP A 78 -17.65 2.65 -9.57
C TRP A 78 -17.95 3.78 -8.59
N THR A 79 -17.30 4.92 -8.79
CA THR A 79 -17.64 6.15 -8.07
C THR A 79 -19.10 6.53 -8.31
N SER A 80 -19.79 7.01 -7.27
CA SER A 80 -21.18 7.43 -7.32
C SER A 80 -21.41 8.68 -6.47
N GLU A 81 -22.60 9.26 -6.57
CA GLU A 81 -22.98 10.38 -5.70
C GLU A 81 -23.05 9.94 -4.23
N GLU A 82 -23.50 8.72 -3.97
CA GLU A 82 -23.60 8.15 -2.62
C GLU A 82 -22.24 7.82 -2.03
N TYR A 83 -21.31 7.36 -2.89
CA TYR A 83 -19.97 6.99 -2.47
C TYR A 83 -18.92 7.44 -3.48
N LYS A 84 -18.20 8.49 -3.15
CA LYS A 84 -17.08 8.98 -3.97
C LYS A 84 -15.85 8.08 -3.77
N ASN A 85 -15.29 7.61 -4.87
CA ASN A 85 -14.03 6.87 -4.88
C ASN A 85 -13.23 7.20 -6.16
N ASP A 86 -12.05 6.58 -6.31
CA ASP A 86 -11.15 6.86 -7.43
C ASP A 86 -11.40 5.98 -8.66
N ASN A 87 -12.45 5.14 -8.65
CA ASN A 87 -12.78 4.27 -9.77
C ASN A 87 -13.73 4.98 -10.73
N LYS A 88 -13.18 5.94 -11.47
CA LYS A 88 -13.94 6.70 -12.47
C LYS A 88 -13.97 5.95 -13.79
N PRO A 89 -15.12 5.93 -14.48
CA PRO A 89 -15.22 5.30 -15.80
C PRO A 89 -14.64 6.21 -16.90
N CYS A 90 -14.08 5.59 -17.94
CA CYS A 90 -13.86 6.23 -19.22
C CYS A 90 -14.38 5.33 -20.35
N SER A 91 -14.60 5.91 -21.53
CA SER A 91 -15.12 5.18 -22.67
C SER A 91 -14.05 4.35 -23.38
N GLU A 92 -14.47 3.39 -24.19
CA GLU A 92 -13.56 2.64 -25.07
C GLU A 92 -12.92 3.53 -26.14
N GLU A 93 -13.63 4.57 -26.62
CA GLU A 93 -13.09 5.57 -27.52
C GLU A 93 -11.97 6.38 -26.88
N ALA A 94 -12.16 6.80 -25.63
CA ALA A 94 -11.10 7.46 -24.86
C ALA A 94 -9.88 6.53 -24.69
N TRP A 95 -10.11 5.27 -24.36
CA TRP A 95 -9.04 4.28 -24.25
C TRP A 95 -8.26 4.13 -25.56
N ALA A 96 -8.95 4.01 -26.70
CA ALA A 96 -8.29 3.87 -28.00
C ALA A 96 -7.39 5.07 -28.31
N ASP A 97 -7.85 6.28 -28.00
CA ASP A 97 -7.07 7.51 -28.17
C ASP A 97 -5.83 7.53 -27.26
N LEU A 98 -6.00 7.22 -25.98
CA LEU A 98 -4.91 7.20 -25.00
C LEU A 98 -3.87 6.13 -25.34
N LYS A 99 -4.32 4.93 -25.74
CA LYS A 99 -3.43 3.85 -26.17
C LYS A 99 -2.64 4.26 -27.40
N ALA A 100 -3.28 4.91 -28.37
CA ALA A 100 -2.61 5.41 -29.58
C ALA A 100 -1.54 6.45 -29.23
N LYS A 101 -1.80 7.34 -28.28
CA LYS A 101 -0.81 8.33 -27.79
C LYS A 101 0.40 7.65 -27.16
N ALA A 102 0.17 6.64 -26.32
CA ALA A 102 1.24 5.88 -25.67
C ALA A 102 2.09 5.14 -26.70
N VAL A 103 1.46 4.44 -27.64
CA VAL A 103 2.13 3.71 -28.70
C VAL A 103 2.95 4.65 -29.59
N LYS A 104 2.40 5.81 -29.95
CA LYS A 104 3.11 6.83 -30.73
C LYS A 104 4.35 7.33 -30.01
N GLU A 105 4.25 7.63 -28.70
CA GLU A 105 5.38 8.09 -27.89
C GLU A 105 6.48 7.04 -27.80
N LEU A 106 6.13 5.78 -27.63
CA LEU A 106 7.08 4.68 -27.47
C LEU A 106 7.70 4.20 -28.79
N SER A 107 7.07 4.52 -29.93
CA SER A 107 7.59 4.13 -31.25
C SER A 107 8.81 4.94 -31.66
N GLY A 108 9.72 4.31 -32.40
CA GLY A 108 10.94 4.95 -32.93
C GLY A 108 12.03 5.20 -31.89
N LYS A 109 11.98 4.56 -30.74
CA LYS A 109 12.89 4.82 -29.61
C LYS A 109 13.62 3.56 -29.13
N ARG A 110 14.64 3.77 -28.28
CA ARG A 110 15.19 2.75 -27.43
C ARG A 110 14.23 2.55 -26.26
N LEU A 111 13.87 1.33 -25.96
CA LEU A 111 12.90 1.00 -24.93
C LEU A 111 13.48 0.03 -23.91
N PHE A 112 13.04 0.20 -22.68
CA PHE A 112 13.26 -0.75 -21.60
C PHE A 112 11.98 -1.58 -21.46
N VAL A 113 12.14 -2.89 -21.44
CA VAL A 113 11.06 -3.84 -21.17
C VAL A 113 11.46 -4.68 -19.99
N VAL A 114 10.67 -4.62 -18.93
CA VAL A 114 10.93 -5.37 -17.69
C VAL A 114 9.78 -6.33 -17.45
N ASP A 115 10.07 -7.62 -17.57
CA ASP A 115 9.15 -8.71 -17.24
C ASP A 115 9.32 -9.10 -15.78
N THR A 116 8.23 -9.12 -15.05
CA THR A 116 8.21 -9.28 -13.60
C THR A 116 7.12 -10.24 -13.17
N PHE A 117 7.14 -10.60 -11.89
CA PHE A 117 5.99 -11.22 -11.22
C PHE A 117 5.42 -10.27 -10.17
N CYS A 118 4.10 -10.28 -10.05
CA CYS A 118 3.37 -9.67 -8.96
C CYS A 118 2.72 -10.78 -8.14
N GLY A 119 3.21 -10.98 -6.92
CA GLY A 119 2.83 -12.09 -6.04
C GLY A 119 3.92 -13.15 -5.90
N ALA A 120 4.34 -13.40 -4.65
CA ALA A 120 5.42 -14.33 -4.34
C ALA A 120 4.99 -15.81 -4.39
N ASN A 121 3.68 -16.10 -4.36
CA ASN A 121 3.21 -17.47 -4.52
C ASN A 121 3.16 -17.85 -6.01
N GLU A 122 3.99 -18.78 -6.40
CA GLU A 122 4.13 -19.22 -7.80
C GLU A 122 2.80 -19.66 -8.43
N ALA A 123 1.94 -20.33 -7.66
CA ALA A 123 0.66 -20.85 -8.16
C ALA A 123 -0.34 -19.74 -8.55
N THR A 124 -0.21 -18.56 -7.98
CA THR A 124 -1.20 -17.47 -8.11
C THR A 124 -0.62 -16.16 -8.61
N ARG A 125 0.69 -16.10 -8.86
CA ARG A 125 1.38 -14.88 -9.31
C ARG A 125 0.89 -14.41 -10.68
N MET A 126 0.92 -13.10 -10.88
CA MET A 126 0.61 -12.46 -12.15
C MET A 126 1.92 -12.08 -12.87
N LYS A 127 2.04 -12.41 -14.16
CA LYS A 127 3.13 -11.96 -15.01
C LYS A 127 2.81 -10.56 -15.53
N VAL A 128 3.65 -9.59 -15.21
CA VAL A 128 3.47 -8.19 -15.62
C VAL A 128 4.66 -7.72 -16.44
N ARG A 129 4.37 -7.20 -17.63
CA ARG A 129 5.35 -6.57 -18.51
C ARG A 129 5.21 -5.06 -18.44
N PHE A 130 6.31 -4.38 -18.14
CA PHE A 130 6.40 -2.93 -18.18
C PHE A 130 7.21 -2.49 -19.40
N ILE A 131 6.66 -1.56 -20.18
CA ILE A 131 7.31 -0.99 -21.37
C ILE A 131 7.45 0.51 -21.15
N MET A 132 8.67 1.04 -21.25
CA MET A 132 8.98 2.43 -20.98
C MET A 132 10.24 2.89 -21.71
N GLU A 133 10.39 4.21 -21.87
CA GLU A 133 11.56 4.81 -22.51
C GLU A 133 12.58 5.38 -21.51
N VAL A 134 12.24 5.45 -20.22
CA VAL A 134 13.06 6.06 -19.17
C VAL A 134 13.77 4.98 -18.34
N ALA A 135 15.09 5.04 -18.29
CA ALA A 135 15.91 4.03 -17.62
C ALA A 135 15.58 3.87 -16.12
N TRP A 136 15.44 4.98 -15.39
CA TRP A 136 15.18 4.89 -13.96
C TRP A 136 13.75 4.38 -13.63
N GLN A 137 12.81 4.50 -14.55
CA GLN A 137 11.50 3.87 -14.38
C GLN A 137 11.61 2.34 -14.51
N ALA A 138 12.47 1.86 -15.38
CA ALA A 138 12.82 0.43 -15.44
C ALA A 138 13.52 -0.03 -14.16
N HIS A 139 14.40 0.79 -13.60
CA HIS A 139 15.03 0.53 -12.30
C HIS A 139 13.98 0.45 -11.18
N PHE A 140 13.03 1.39 -11.15
CA PHE A 140 11.95 1.40 -10.16
C PHE A 140 11.15 0.09 -10.17
N VAL A 141 10.67 -0.37 -11.33
CA VAL A 141 9.89 -1.62 -11.40
C VAL A 141 10.74 -2.85 -11.13
N THR A 142 12.03 -2.80 -11.45
CA THR A 142 12.98 -3.87 -11.09
C THR A 142 13.13 -3.98 -9.57
N ASN A 143 13.15 -2.86 -8.85
CA ASN A 143 13.16 -2.85 -7.39
C ASN A 143 11.84 -3.35 -6.80
N MET A 144 10.72 -2.86 -7.33
CA MET A 144 9.42 -3.01 -6.67
C MET A 144 8.69 -4.30 -6.97
N PHE A 145 8.95 -4.91 -8.12
CA PHE A 145 8.30 -6.17 -8.51
C PHE A 145 9.25 -7.34 -8.35
N ILE A 146 8.70 -8.55 -8.33
CA ILE A 146 9.49 -9.76 -8.14
C ILE A 146 10.27 -10.02 -9.43
N ARG A 147 11.58 -10.09 -9.29
CA ARG A 147 12.52 -10.33 -10.38
C ARG A 147 12.51 -11.81 -10.73
N PRO A 148 12.23 -12.18 -12.00
CA PRO A 148 12.39 -13.56 -12.44
C PRO A 148 13.86 -14.00 -12.35
N THR A 149 14.07 -15.27 -12.03
CA THR A 149 15.36 -15.91 -12.24
C THR A 149 15.64 -16.01 -13.75
N ALA A 150 16.89 -16.30 -14.14
CA ALA A 150 17.24 -16.48 -15.54
C ALA A 150 16.42 -17.59 -16.20
N GLU A 151 16.17 -18.69 -15.48
CA GLU A 151 15.33 -19.79 -15.95
C GLU A 151 13.86 -19.39 -16.11
N GLU A 152 13.31 -18.70 -15.10
CA GLU A 152 11.94 -18.17 -15.15
C GLU A 152 11.75 -17.18 -16.29
N LEU A 153 12.74 -16.32 -16.54
CA LEU A 153 12.69 -15.37 -17.65
C LEU A 153 12.74 -16.07 -19.01
N ALA A 154 13.57 -17.11 -19.15
CA ALA A 154 13.65 -17.91 -20.37
C ALA A 154 12.32 -18.60 -20.69
N ASN A 155 11.54 -18.96 -19.69
CA ASN A 155 10.24 -19.63 -19.79
C ASN A 155 9.06 -18.70 -19.51
N TYR A 156 9.25 -17.38 -19.55
CA TYR A 156 8.25 -16.40 -19.15
C TYR A 156 6.99 -16.47 -19.99
N GLY A 157 7.13 -16.57 -21.30
CA GLY A 157 6.01 -16.62 -22.24
C GLY A 157 5.31 -15.26 -22.37
N GLU A 158 4.00 -15.29 -22.59
CA GLU A 158 3.20 -14.07 -22.68
C GLU A 158 2.86 -13.53 -21.29
N PRO A 159 2.89 -12.18 -21.09
CA PRO A 159 2.46 -11.58 -19.83
C PRO A 159 0.96 -11.69 -19.63
N ASP A 160 0.53 -11.71 -18.37
CA ASP A 160 -0.89 -11.63 -17.99
C ASP A 160 -1.40 -10.19 -18.06
N PHE A 161 -0.53 -9.22 -17.84
CA PHE A 161 -0.85 -7.79 -17.83
C PHE A 161 0.32 -6.98 -18.39
N VAL A 162 0.01 -5.91 -19.15
CA VAL A 162 1.03 -5.03 -19.75
C VAL A 162 0.80 -3.59 -19.33
N CYS A 163 1.84 -2.93 -18.84
CA CYS A 163 1.84 -1.50 -18.53
C CYS A 163 2.66 -0.74 -19.57
N PHE A 164 2.03 0.20 -20.26
CA PHE A 164 2.67 1.14 -21.19
C PHE A 164 2.89 2.46 -20.46
N ASN A 165 4.12 2.77 -20.11
CA ASN A 165 4.47 4.02 -19.45
C ASN A 165 5.06 5.00 -20.47
N ALA A 166 4.24 5.96 -20.89
CA ALA A 166 4.58 7.00 -21.85
C ALA A 166 4.57 8.39 -21.16
N SER A 167 5.40 8.54 -20.13
CA SER A 167 5.44 9.71 -19.25
C SER A 167 5.62 11.05 -19.97
N LYS A 168 6.26 11.05 -21.14
CA LYS A 168 6.54 12.26 -21.92
C LYS A 168 5.36 12.74 -22.74
N ALA A 169 4.37 11.87 -22.99
CA ALA A 169 3.20 12.22 -23.78
C ALA A 169 2.13 12.92 -22.91
N LYS A 170 1.43 13.86 -23.51
CA LYS A 170 0.33 14.61 -22.88
C LYS A 170 -0.99 14.30 -23.57
N VAL A 171 -2.07 14.46 -22.83
CA VAL A 171 -3.44 14.30 -23.33
C VAL A 171 -4.04 15.70 -23.56
N ASP A 172 -3.66 16.35 -24.67
CA ASP A 172 -4.11 17.72 -24.97
C ASP A 172 -5.63 17.82 -25.15
N ASN A 173 -6.26 16.77 -25.67
CA ASN A 173 -7.70 16.67 -25.91
C ASN A 173 -8.48 16.03 -24.74
N TYR A 174 -7.98 16.12 -23.51
CA TYR A 174 -8.57 15.44 -22.36
C TYR A 174 -10.04 15.82 -22.10
N LYS A 175 -10.42 17.07 -22.37
CA LYS A 175 -11.81 17.54 -22.20
C LYS A 175 -12.77 16.81 -23.14
N GLU A 176 -12.37 16.61 -24.37
CA GLU A 176 -13.16 15.87 -25.37
C GLU A 176 -13.32 14.40 -25.00
N LEU A 177 -12.32 13.84 -24.31
CA LEU A 177 -12.33 12.45 -23.85
C LEU A 177 -13.04 12.26 -22.49
N GLY A 178 -13.51 13.32 -21.87
CA GLY A 178 -14.16 13.26 -20.56
C GLY A 178 -13.20 12.99 -19.40
N LEU A 179 -11.93 13.34 -19.55
CA LEU A 179 -10.89 13.15 -18.54
C LEU A 179 -10.67 14.39 -17.69
N ASN A 180 -9.91 14.26 -16.60
CA ASN A 180 -9.71 15.32 -15.63
C ASN A 180 -8.65 16.36 -16.04
N SER A 181 -7.56 15.91 -16.68
CA SER A 181 -6.43 16.76 -17.04
C SER A 181 -5.62 16.17 -18.20
N GLU A 182 -4.52 16.81 -18.55
CA GLU A 182 -3.55 16.32 -19.56
C GLU A 182 -2.84 15.04 -19.12
N THR A 183 -3.05 14.59 -17.89
CA THR A 183 -2.46 13.39 -17.28
C THR A 183 -3.51 12.29 -17.21
N ALA A 184 -3.11 11.05 -17.46
CA ALA A 184 -4.01 9.92 -17.35
C ALA A 184 -3.28 8.66 -16.91
N THR A 185 -3.87 7.93 -15.97
CA THR A 185 -3.52 6.57 -15.58
C THR A 185 -4.77 5.73 -15.76
N VAL A 186 -4.80 4.88 -16.78
CA VAL A 186 -6.01 4.19 -17.20
C VAL A 186 -5.79 2.70 -17.32
N PHE A 187 -6.75 1.92 -16.80
CA PHE A 187 -6.75 0.46 -16.83
C PHE A 187 -7.85 -0.05 -17.75
N ASN A 188 -7.52 -1.00 -18.60
CA ASN A 188 -8.49 -1.76 -19.39
C ASN A 188 -8.46 -3.23 -18.95
N LEU A 189 -9.48 -3.66 -18.22
CA LEU A 189 -9.56 -5.03 -17.70
C LEU A 189 -9.84 -6.06 -18.80
N LYS A 190 -10.45 -5.64 -19.92
CA LYS A 190 -10.71 -6.51 -21.07
C LYS A 190 -9.42 -6.87 -21.81
N THR A 191 -8.60 -5.88 -22.11
CA THR A 191 -7.31 -6.06 -22.80
C THR A 191 -6.17 -6.40 -21.86
N LYS A 192 -6.37 -6.26 -20.53
CA LYS A 192 -5.37 -6.46 -19.48
C LYS A 192 -4.16 -5.54 -19.69
N GLU A 193 -4.45 -4.27 -19.83
CA GLU A 193 -3.46 -3.22 -20.10
C GLU A 193 -3.66 -2.01 -19.21
N GLN A 194 -2.55 -1.34 -18.91
CA GLN A 194 -2.50 -0.02 -18.28
C GLN A 194 -1.73 0.93 -19.19
N VAL A 195 -2.21 2.17 -19.28
CA VAL A 195 -1.52 3.26 -19.95
C VAL A 195 -1.27 4.39 -18.94
N ILE A 196 -0.05 4.90 -18.89
CA ILE A 196 0.35 6.04 -18.07
C ILE A 196 0.85 7.15 -19.00
N LEU A 197 0.26 8.34 -18.89
CA LEU A 197 0.58 9.51 -19.69
C LEU A 197 0.82 10.73 -18.79
N ASN A 198 1.86 11.49 -19.09
CA ASN A 198 2.20 12.79 -18.48
C ASN A 198 2.46 12.78 -16.97
N THR A 199 2.82 11.65 -16.40
CA THR A 199 3.35 11.58 -15.04
C THR A 199 4.57 10.65 -15.02
N TRP A 200 5.63 11.11 -14.33
CA TRP A 200 6.87 10.35 -14.22
C TRP A 200 6.94 9.55 -12.92
N TYR A 201 6.03 9.81 -11.99
CA TYR A 201 6.04 9.21 -10.66
C TYR A 201 5.91 7.68 -10.73
N GLY A 202 6.94 6.97 -10.19
CA GLY A 202 7.00 5.51 -10.25
C GLY A 202 5.86 4.81 -9.53
N GLY A 203 5.34 5.43 -8.49
CA GLY A 203 4.22 4.89 -7.70
C GLY A 203 2.93 4.61 -8.47
N GLU A 204 2.75 5.22 -9.65
CA GLU A 204 1.60 4.91 -10.53
C GLU A 204 1.69 3.47 -11.08
N MET A 205 2.89 2.99 -11.42
CA MET A 205 3.09 1.60 -11.82
C MET A 205 2.90 0.64 -10.66
N LYS A 206 3.49 0.96 -9.49
CA LYS A 206 3.40 0.14 -8.28
C LYS A 206 1.94 -0.03 -7.83
N LYS A 207 1.27 1.08 -7.56
CA LYS A 207 -0.12 1.07 -7.05
C LYS A 207 -1.13 0.70 -8.12
N GLY A 208 -0.80 0.91 -9.39
CA GLY A 208 -1.60 0.43 -10.50
C GLY A 208 -1.74 -1.09 -10.47
N MET A 209 -0.65 -1.81 -10.30
CA MET A 209 -0.69 -3.27 -10.20
C MET A 209 -1.33 -3.74 -8.90
N PHE A 210 -1.19 -2.99 -7.81
CA PHE A 210 -1.94 -3.29 -6.59
C PHE A 210 -3.45 -3.19 -6.81
N SER A 211 -3.91 -2.17 -7.52
CA SER A 211 -5.34 -2.05 -7.88
C SER A 211 -5.83 -3.23 -8.73
N ILE A 212 -4.99 -3.74 -9.63
CA ILE A 212 -5.30 -4.93 -10.44
C ILE A 212 -5.33 -6.20 -9.57
N MET A 213 -4.39 -6.38 -8.66
CA MET A 213 -4.41 -7.50 -7.71
C MET A 213 -5.63 -7.43 -6.80
N ASN A 214 -6.02 -6.24 -6.38
CA ASN A 214 -7.25 -6.00 -5.61
C ASN A 214 -8.52 -6.27 -6.41
N TYR A 215 -8.46 -6.22 -7.73
CA TYR A 215 -9.56 -6.66 -8.58
C TYR A 215 -9.59 -8.18 -8.74
N MET A 216 -8.47 -8.76 -9.14
CA MET A 216 -8.39 -10.16 -9.54
C MET A 216 -8.45 -11.14 -8.35
N ASN A 217 -7.73 -10.86 -7.28
CA ASN A 217 -7.51 -11.82 -6.20
C ASN A 217 -8.76 -12.13 -5.37
N PRO A 218 -9.56 -11.15 -4.91
CA PRO A 218 -10.79 -11.49 -4.19
C PRO A 218 -11.78 -12.31 -5.02
N LEU A 219 -11.83 -12.08 -6.32
CA LEU A 219 -12.72 -12.83 -7.24
C LEU A 219 -12.32 -14.29 -7.38
N ARG A 220 -11.10 -14.66 -7.05
CA ARG A 220 -10.61 -16.06 -7.06
C ARG A 220 -10.29 -16.60 -5.67
N GLY A 221 -10.89 -16.01 -4.64
CA GLY A 221 -10.82 -16.51 -3.27
C GLY A 221 -9.52 -16.24 -2.54
N ILE A 222 -8.78 -15.20 -2.95
CA ILE A 222 -7.54 -14.76 -2.29
C ILE A 222 -7.82 -13.44 -1.58
N ALA A 223 -7.54 -13.35 -0.28
CA ALA A 223 -7.64 -12.09 0.43
C ALA A 223 -6.52 -11.16 -0.04
N SER A 224 -6.88 -9.94 -0.46
CA SER A 224 -5.96 -8.92 -0.95
C SER A 224 -5.89 -7.78 0.08
N MET A 225 -4.68 -7.40 0.49
CA MET A 225 -4.48 -6.65 1.72
C MET A 225 -3.43 -5.56 1.57
N HIS A 226 -3.79 -4.34 1.94
CA HIS A 226 -2.85 -3.24 2.15
C HIS A 226 -2.34 -3.32 3.59
N CYS A 227 -1.31 -4.11 3.80
CA CYS A 227 -0.77 -4.41 5.12
C CYS A 227 0.72 -4.73 5.05
N SER A 228 1.39 -4.63 6.18
CA SER A 228 2.70 -5.27 6.37
C SER A 228 2.51 -6.67 7.00
N ALA A 229 3.50 -7.53 6.84
CA ALA A 229 3.45 -8.89 7.35
C ALA A 229 4.83 -9.38 7.79
N ASN A 230 4.85 -10.12 8.89
CA ASN A 230 6.03 -10.83 9.36
C ASN A 230 5.67 -12.24 9.83
N THR A 231 6.68 -13.07 10.03
CA THR A 231 6.51 -14.42 10.59
C THR A 231 7.53 -14.65 11.71
N ASP A 232 7.27 -15.60 12.57
CA ASP A 232 8.27 -16.05 13.54
C ASP A 232 9.47 -16.68 12.81
N LYS A 233 10.61 -16.79 13.50
CA LYS A 233 11.85 -17.31 12.90
C LYS A 233 11.77 -18.79 12.51
N GLU A 234 10.87 -19.55 13.14
CA GLU A 234 10.61 -20.95 12.81
C GLU A 234 9.63 -21.12 11.65
N GLY A 235 9.00 -20.04 11.18
CA GLY A 235 8.03 -20.09 10.08
C GLY A 235 6.73 -20.83 10.41
N LYS A 236 6.26 -20.74 11.67
CA LYS A 236 5.04 -21.42 12.14
C LYS A 236 3.78 -20.57 12.02
N SER A 237 3.90 -19.27 12.21
CA SER A 237 2.75 -18.36 12.13
C SER A 237 3.16 -16.97 11.67
N SER A 238 2.30 -16.38 10.84
CA SER A 238 2.45 -15.00 10.39
C SER A 238 1.55 -14.07 11.18
N ALA A 239 1.94 -12.80 11.24
CA ALA A 239 1.12 -11.70 11.73
C ALA A 239 1.00 -10.64 10.64
N ILE A 240 -0.19 -10.06 10.49
CA ILE A 240 -0.45 -9.01 9.51
C ILE A 240 -0.91 -7.74 10.21
N PHE A 241 -0.40 -6.60 9.72
CA PHE A 241 -0.59 -5.28 10.32
C PHE A 241 -1.21 -4.35 9.30
N PHE A 242 -2.44 -3.93 9.53
CA PHE A 242 -3.09 -2.87 8.76
C PHE A 242 -2.95 -1.55 9.51
N GLY A 243 -2.85 -0.46 8.78
CA GLY A 243 -2.79 0.87 9.39
C GLY A 243 -2.51 1.94 8.37
N LEU A 244 -3.02 3.13 8.62
CA LEU A 244 -2.76 4.32 7.83
C LEU A 244 -1.43 4.96 8.25
N SER A 245 -0.99 5.98 7.50
CA SER A 245 0.22 6.73 7.83
C SER A 245 0.18 7.27 9.26
N GLY A 246 1.28 7.12 9.99
CA GLY A 246 1.42 7.63 11.37
C GLY A 246 0.88 6.71 12.46
N THR A 247 0.36 5.53 12.11
CA THR A 247 -0.16 4.56 13.10
C THR A 247 0.89 3.61 13.66
N GLY A 248 2.10 3.60 13.09
CA GLY A 248 3.19 2.74 13.52
C GLY A 248 3.32 1.42 12.74
N LYS A 249 2.62 1.28 11.61
CA LYS A 249 2.62 0.05 10.79
C LYS A 249 4.05 -0.46 10.50
N THR A 250 4.90 0.36 9.93
CA THR A 250 6.29 0.00 9.60
C THR A 250 7.10 -0.33 10.85
N THR A 251 7.04 0.53 11.86
CA THR A 251 7.82 0.37 13.10
C THR A 251 7.44 -0.90 13.85
N LEU A 252 6.14 -1.19 13.96
CA LEU A 252 5.64 -2.31 14.76
C LEU A 252 5.76 -3.66 14.03
N SER A 253 5.71 -3.67 12.70
CA SER A 253 5.93 -4.88 11.91
C SER A 253 7.40 -5.25 11.75
N THR A 254 8.30 -4.28 11.93
CA THR A 254 9.76 -4.50 11.97
C THR A 254 10.16 -4.89 13.39
N ASP A 255 10.43 -6.16 13.59
CA ASP A 255 10.80 -6.74 14.90
C ASP A 255 12.01 -7.65 14.70
N PRO A 256 13.14 -7.40 15.39
CA PRO A 256 14.33 -8.24 15.25
C PRO A 256 14.12 -9.70 15.69
N LYS A 257 13.05 -9.98 16.42
CA LYS A 257 12.66 -11.34 16.81
C LYS A 257 11.88 -12.08 15.73
N ARG A 258 11.50 -11.40 14.64
CA ARG A 258 10.68 -11.96 13.58
C ARG A 258 11.32 -11.71 12.22
N LEU A 259 10.81 -12.33 11.16
CA LEU A 259 11.28 -12.14 9.79
C LEU A 259 10.21 -11.39 8.97
N LEU A 260 10.61 -10.33 8.30
CA LEU A 260 9.73 -9.55 7.43
C LEU A 260 9.34 -10.35 6.18
N ILE A 261 8.04 -10.44 5.90
CA ILE A 261 7.51 -10.95 4.62
C ILE A 261 7.44 -9.80 3.63
N GLY A 262 6.90 -8.66 4.06
CA GLY A 262 6.82 -7.43 3.29
C GLY A 262 6.24 -6.28 4.09
N ASP A 263 6.34 -5.08 3.54
CA ASP A 263 6.00 -3.85 4.27
C ASP A 263 4.66 -3.22 3.87
N ASP A 264 4.03 -3.63 2.75
CA ASP A 264 2.92 -2.83 2.20
C ASP A 264 1.76 -3.62 1.56
N GLU A 265 2.03 -4.60 0.68
CA GLU A 265 1.01 -5.24 -0.16
C GLU A 265 1.11 -6.76 -0.11
N HIS A 266 0.06 -7.42 0.31
CA HIS A 266 0.05 -8.88 0.50
C HIS A 266 -1.24 -9.53 0.01
N GLY A 267 -1.10 -10.80 -0.35
CA GLY A 267 -2.21 -11.73 -0.53
C GLY A 267 -2.19 -12.81 0.54
N TRP A 268 -3.35 -13.40 0.77
CA TRP A 268 -3.51 -14.55 1.65
C TRP A 268 -4.38 -15.58 0.94
N ASP A 269 -3.76 -16.66 0.51
CA ASP A 269 -4.40 -17.75 -0.18
C ASP A 269 -4.47 -19.02 0.70
N ASN A 270 -4.76 -20.17 0.09
CA ASN A 270 -4.87 -21.42 0.83
C ASN A 270 -3.52 -21.99 1.32
N GLU A 271 -2.40 -21.43 0.88
CA GLU A 271 -1.07 -21.85 1.33
C GLU A 271 -0.50 -20.94 2.44
N GLY A 272 -0.94 -19.69 2.51
CA GLY A 272 -0.47 -18.72 3.50
C GLY A 272 -0.44 -17.30 2.99
N VAL A 273 0.31 -16.45 3.70
CA VAL A 273 0.50 -15.03 3.38
C VAL A 273 1.68 -14.86 2.45
N PHE A 274 1.54 -14.04 1.42
CA PHE A 274 2.61 -13.77 0.47
C PHE A 274 2.66 -12.29 0.07
N ASN A 275 3.87 -11.80 -0.17
CA ASN A 275 4.11 -10.44 -0.64
C ASN A 275 3.75 -10.34 -2.13
N TYR A 276 3.11 -9.24 -2.54
CA TYR A 276 2.92 -8.95 -3.97
C TYR A 276 4.20 -8.42 -4.61
N GLU A 277 5.08 -7.83 -3.82
CA GLU A 277 6.21 -7.05 -4.27
C GLU A 277 7.54 -7.76 -4.07
N GLY A 278 8.56 -7.31 -4.81
CA GLY A 278 9.94 -7.76 -4.66
C GLY A 278 10.84 -6.76 -3.93
N GLY A 279 10.29 -5.66 -3.43
CA GLY A 279 11.03 -4.59 -2.78
C GLY A 279 10.19 -3.76 -1.84
N CYS A 280 10.79 -2.70 -1.33
CA CYS A 280 10.17 -1.74 -0.43
C CYS A 280 10.21 -0.33 -1.00
N TYR A 281 9.18 0.46 -0.70
CA TYR A 281 9.04 1.84 -1.16
C TYR A 281 8.76 2.74 0.03
N ALA A 282 9.81 3.26 0.63
CA ALA A 282 9.74 3.98 1.90
C ALA A 282 9.80 5.50 1.71
N LYS A 283 9.12 6.24 2.60
CA LYS A 283 9.30 7.68 2.75
C LYS A 283 10.65 7.95 3.42
N VAL A 284 11.36 8.97 2.94
CA VAL A 284 12.67 9.34 3.47
C VAL A 284 12.75 10.79 3.94
N ILE A 285 11.64 11.51 3.98
CA ILE A 285 11.63 12.85 4.57
C ILE A 285 12.03 12.76 6.05
N ASN A 286 12.98 13.59 6.46
CA ASN A 286 13.54 13.58 7.82
C ASN A 286 14.08 12.21 8.26
N LEU A 287 14.54 11.39 7.32
CA LEU A 287 15.10 10.08 7.65
C LEU A 287 16.28 10.23 8.61
N ASP A 288 16.22 9.48 9.71
CA ASP A 288 17.25 9.45 10.74
C ASP A 288 17.80 8.02 10.90
N LYS A 289 19.11 7.92 10.83
CA LYS A 289 19.83 6.64 10.91
C LYS A 289 19.59 5.89 12.21
N GLU A 290 19.46 6.62 13.32
CA GLU A 290 19.32 6.02 14.65
C GLU A 290 17.90 5.47 14.88
N SER A 291 16.88 6.17 14.38
CA SER A 291 15.48 5.77 14.58
C SER A 291 14.96 4.81 13.51
N GLU A 292 15.51 4.86 12.28
CA GLU A 292 15.10 4.03 11.15
C GLU A 292 16.33 3.38 10.45
N PRO A 293 17.10 2.57 11.18
CA PRO A 293 18.36 2.03 10.66
C PRO A 293 18.18 1.12 9.45
N ASP A 294 17.10 0.35 9.38
CA ASP A 294 16.86 -0.58 8.27
C ASP A 294 16.66 0.15 6.94
N ILE A 295 15.86 1.22 6.95
CA ILE A 295 15.63 2.04 5.75
C ILE A 295 16.94 2.76 5.37
N TYR A 296 17.61 3.39 6.34
CA TYR A 296 18.85 4.11 6.07
C TYR A 296 19.92 3.20 5.47
N ASN A 297 20.13 2.02 6.03
CA ASN A 297 21.13 1.07 5.57
C ASN A 297 20.76 0.40 4.23
N ALA A 298 19.50 0.44 3.84
CA ALA A 298 19.04 -0.03 2.53
C ALA A 298 19.33 0.96 1.40
N ILE A 299 19.65 2.23 1.73
CA ILE A 299 20.02 3.26 0.75
C ILE A 299 21.49 3.08 0.38
N LYS A 300 21.71 2.28 -0.63
CA LYS A 300 23.03 1.92 -1.16
C LYS A 300 22.90 1.66 -2.65
N ARG A 301 23.97 1.20 -3.31
CA ARG A 301 23.91 0.82 -4.72
C ARG A 301 22.69 -0.08 -4.97
N ASP A 302 21.99 0.13 -6.07
CA ASP A 302 20.74 -0.49 -6.52
C ASP A 302 19.46 0.11 -5.89
N ALA A 303 19.56 0.87 -4.81
CA ALA A 303 18.43 1.69 -4.34
C ALA A 303 18.23 2.90 -5.27
N LEU A 304 16.99 3.35 -5.38
CA LEU A 304 16.59 4.52 -6.18
C LEU A 304 15.84 5.52 -5.30
N LEU A 305 16.43 6.71 -5.13
CA LEU A 305 15.81 7.85 -4.44
C LEU A 305 14.98 8.67 -5.41
N GLU A 306 13.87 9.21 -4.95
CA GLU A 306 12.99 10.08 -5.74
C GLU A 306 12.78 11.41 -5.02
N ASN A 307 13.07 12.52 -5.72
CA ASN A 307 12.80 13.90 -5.30
C ASN A 307 13.53 14.34 -4.03
N VAL A 308 14.60 13.68 -3.69
CA VAL A 308 15.44 14.04 -2.55
C VAL A 308 16.40 15.17 -2.99
N THR A 309 16.69 16.10 -2.09
CA THR A 309 17.67 17.14 -2.35
C THR A 309 19.09 16.59 -2.18
N VAL A 310 19.87 16.65 -3.25
CA VAL A 310 21.25 16.16 -3.30
C VAL A 310 22.15 17.26 -3.82
N ALA A 311 23.21 17.57 -3.07
CA ALA A 311 24.21 18.56 -3.47
C ALA A 311 25.06 18.04 -4.64
N ALA A 312 25.82 18.93 -5.29
CA ALA A 312 26.67 18.57 -6.43
C ALA A 312 27.73 17.51 -6.09
N ASP A 313 28.17 17.45 -4.83
CA ASP A 313 29.12 16.46 -4.33
C ASP A 313 28.47 15.12 -3.93
N GLY A 314 27.16 14.99 -4.06
CA GLY A 314 26.41 13.79 -3.70
C GLY A 314 25.85 13.77 -2.28
N THR A 315 26.10 14.81 -1.48
CA THR A 315 25.58 14.91 -0.11
C THR A 315 24.05 15.01 -0.11
N ILE A 316 23.40 14.18 0.70
CA ILE A 316 21.93 14.08 0.77
C ILE A 316 21.41 14.94 1.93
N ASP A 317 20.37 15.74 1.66
CA ASP A 317 19.59 16.45 2.68
C ASP A 317 18.18 15.86 2.77
N PHE A 318 17.99 14.93 3.70
CA PHE A 318 16.69 14.29 3.91
C PHE A 318 15.64 15.21 4.55
N ALA A 319 16.05 16.32 5.14
CA ALA A 319 15.13 17.27 5.78
C ALA A 319 14.51 18.27 4.81
N ASP A 320 15.14 18.46 3.65
CA ASP A 320 14.65 19.42 2.66
C ASP A 320 13.36 18.93 2.00
N LYS A 321 12.33 19.75 2.11
CA LYS A 321 11.00 19.53 1.54
C LYS A 321 10.62 20.57 0.48
N SER A 322 11.58 21.28 -0.05
CA SER A 322 11.34 22.34 -1.04
C SER A 322 10.70 21.81 -2.34
N VAL A 323 11.02 20.57 -2.73
CA VAL A 323 10.40 19.90 -3.87
C VAL A 323 9.10 19.23 -3.45
N THR A 324 9.14 18.41 -2.40
CA THR A 324 7.98 17.68 -1.87
C THR A 324 8.28 17.14 -0.48
N GLU A 325 7.23 16.94 0.32
CA GLU A 325 7.31 16.15 1.55
C GLU A 325 7.28 14.64 1.28
N ASN A 326 6.92 14.23 0.05
CA ASN A 326 6.79 12.83 -0.35
C ASN A 326 8.07 12.30 -1.02
N THR A 327 9.23 12.58 -0.43
CA THR A 327 10.48 11.98 -0.87
C THR A 327 10.49 10.48 -0.60
N ARG A 328 11.04 9.71 -1.54
CA ARG A 328 10.94 8.25 -1.50
C ARG A 328 12.27 7.58 -1.80
N VAL A 329 12.39 6.33 -1.35
CA VAL A 329 13.40 5.39 -1.82
C VAL A 329 12.72 4.05 -2.17
N SER A 330 13.11 3.46 -3.29
CA SER A 330 12.81 2.08 -3.61
C SER A 330 14.08 1.24 -3.56
N TYR A 331 13.98 0.03 -3.03
CA TYR A 331 15.08 -0.92 -2.98
C TYR A 331 14.58 -2.36 -3.03
N PRO A 332 15.36 -3.31 -3.55
CA PRO A 332 14.98 -4.71 -3.50
C PRO A 332 14.95 -5.19 -2.04
N ILE A 333 14.02 -6.07 -1.72
CA ILE A 333 13.77 -6.47 -0.32
C ILE A 333 15.01 -7.08 0.36
N TYR A 334 15.91 -7.68 -0.41
CA TYR A 334 17.14 -8.28 0.14
C TYR A 334 18.16 -7.24 0.67
N HIS A 335 17.91 -5.93 0.47
CA HIS A 335 18.67 -4.89 1.20
C HIS A 335 18.35 -4.88 2.69
N ILE A 336 17.26 -5.49 3.11
CA ILE A 336 16.90 -5.72 4.51
C ILE A 336 17.41 -7.12 4.90
N GLU A 337 18.12 -7.20 6.03
CA GLU A 337 18.71 -8.47 6.48
C GLU A 337 17.69 -9.46 7.05
N ASN A 338 16.75 -8.93 7.84
CA ASN A 338 15.83 -9.73 8.64
C ASN A 338 14.53 -10.04 7.88
N ILE A 339 14.67 -10.75 6.77
CA ILE A 339 13.57 -11.09 5.86
C ILE A 339 13.40 -12.60 5.71
N VAL A 340 12.21 -13.01 5.24
CA VAL A 340 11.96 -14.39 4.81
C VAL A 340 12.69 -14.67 3.52
N LYS A 341 13.41 -15.77 3.46
CA LYS A 341 14.19 -16.23 2.28
C LYS A 341 13.79 -17.64 1.88
N PRO A 342 13.96 -18.01 0.60
CA PRO A 342 14.41 -17.20 -0.55
C PRO A 342 13.29 -16.37 -1.19
N VAL A 343 12.04 -16.62 -0.83
CA VAL A 343 10.85 -15.99 -1.40
C VAL A 343 10.01 -15.37 -0.28
N SER A 344 9.47 -14.18 -0.51
CA SER A 344 8.69 -13.42 0.47
C SER A 344 7.29 -14.01 0.68
N LYS A 345 7.23 -15.19 1.26
CA LYS A 345 5.97 -15.83 1.69
C LYS A 345 6.14 -16.55 3.02
N GLY A 346 5.06 -16.62 3.76
CA GLY A 346 5.03 -17.24 5.09
C GLY A 346 3.79 -18.10 5.30
N PRO A 347 3.70 -18.74 6.47
CA PRO A 347 2.53 -19.54 6.83
C PRO A 347 1.28 -18.66 6.98
N HIS A 348 0.14 -19.32 7.21
CA HIS A 348 -1.11 -18.63 7.53
C HIS A 348 -0.94 -17.66 8.69
N ALA A 349 -1.59 -16.52 8.62
CA ALA A 349 -1.64 -15.57 9.72
C ALA A 349 -2.44 -16.15 10.89
N LYS A 350 -1.95 -15.95 12.10
CA LYS A 350 -2.66 -16.24 13.35
C LYS A 350 -3.15 -14.96 14.03
N GLN A 351 -2.48 -13.86 13.77
CA GLN A 351 -2.83 -12.56 14.32
C GLN A 351 -3.07 -11.56 13.20
N VAL A 352 -4.22 -10.89 13.27
CA VAL A 352 -4.61 -9.79 12.39
C VAL A 352 -4.69 -8.53 13.25
N ILE A 353 -3.86 -7.53 12.97
CA ILE A 353 -3.73 -6.35 13.81
C ILE A 353 -4.13 -5.12 13.01
N PHE A 354 -5.15 -4.41 13.50
CA PHE A 354 -5.57 -3.12 12.97
C PHE A 354 -4.97 -2.02 13.84
N LEU A 355 -4.07 -1.23 13.28
CA LEU A 355 -3.45 -0.10 13.96
C LEU A 355 -4.25 1.17 13.70
N SER A 356 -4.55 1.89 14.77
CA SER A 356 -5.27 3.14 14.74
C SER A 356 -4.60 4.12 15.68
N ALA A 357 -4.42 5.37 15.27
CA ALA A 357 -3.97 6.43 16.16
C ALA A 357 -5.18 7.31 16.50
N ASP A 358 -5.85 7.01 17.60
CA ASP A 358 -7.04 7.74 18.04
C ASP A 358 -6.64 9.05 18.72
N ALA A 359 -7.08 10.18 18.17
CA ALA A 359 -6.86 11.50 18.75
C ALA A 359 -8.03 11.96 19.63
N PHE A 360 -9.11 11.17 19.74
CA PHE A 360 -10.27 11.48 20.57
C PHE A 360 -10.11 11.01 22.02
N GLY A 361 -9.16 10.13 22.28
CA GLY A 361 -8.92 9.59 23.62
C GLY A 361 -9.95 8.54 24.04
N VAL A 362 -10.59 7.86 23.13
CA VAL A 362 -11.72 6.96 23.35
C VAL A 362 -11.36 5.49 23.26
N LEU A 363 -10.60 5.11 22.23
CA LEU A 363 -10.33 3.70 21.97
C LEU A 363 -9.35 3.10 22.98
N PRO A 364 -9.62 1.89 23.48
CA PRO A 364 -8.65 1.17 24.30
C PRO A 364 -7.32 0.95 23.58
N PRO A 365 -6.20 0.84 24.30
CA PRO A 365 -4.92 0.49 23.70
C PRO A 365 -4.96 -0.82 22.92
N VAL A 366 -5.79 -1.76 23.35
CA VAL A 366 -6.08 -3.00 22.60
C VAL A 366 -7.50 -3.46 22.85
N SER A 367 -8.15 -3.92 21.78
CA SER A 367 -9.47 -4.55 21.81
C SER A 367 -9.41 -5.86 21.03
N ILE A 368 -10.03 -6.91 21.58
CA ILE A 368 -10.17 -8.22 20.92
C ILE A 368 -11.48 -8.17 20.14
N LEU A 369 -11.41 -8.44 18.83
CA LEU A 369 -12.56 -8.34 17.94
C LEU A 369 -13.17 -9.70 17.63
N ASN A 370 -14.51 -9.79 17.64
CA ASN A 370 -15.21 -10.94 17.08
C ASN A 370 -15.24 -10.85 15.53
N PRO A 371 -15.68 -11.89 14.81
CA PRO A 371 -15.66 -11.87 13.33
C PRO A 371 -16.44 -10.73 12.70
N GLU A 372 -17.59 -10.37 13.22
CA GLU A 372 -18.42 -9.28 12.70
C GLU A 372 -17.79 -7.91 12.98
N GLN A 373 -17.25 -7.71 14.19
CA GLN A 373 -16.48 -6.52 14.53
C GLN A 373 -15.22 -6.39 13.66
N THR A 374 -14.55 -7.50 13.39
CA THR A 374 -13.40 -7.53 12.49
C THR A 374 -13.76 -6.93 11.14
N GLN A 375 -14.85 -7.35 10.53
CA GLN A 375 -15.28 -6.77 9.25
C GLN A 375 -15.69 -5.31 9.38
N TYR A 376 -16.44 -4.95 10.40
CA TYR A 376 -16.89 -3.56 10.60
C TYR A 376 -15.73 -2.59 10.72
N TYR A 377 -14.75 -2.89 11.58
CA TYR A 377 -13.61 -1.99 11.81
C TYR A 377 -12.58 -2.05 10.69
N PHE A 378 -12.47 -3.17 9.99
CA PHE A 378 -11.70 -3.26 8.76
C PHE A 378 -12.28 -2.35 7.67
N LEU A 379 -13.58 -2.43 7.44
CA LEU A 379 -14.27 -1.55 6.48
C LEU A 379 -14.17 -0.07 6.86
N SER A 380 -14.17 0.24 8.14
CA SER A 380 -14.03 1.61 8.62
C SER A 380 -12.63 2.19 8.37
N GLY A 381 -11.58 1.41 8.67
CA GLY A 381 -10.19 1.83 8.43
C GLY A 381 -9.85 3.15 9.12
N PHE A 382 -10.13 3.23 10.43
CA PHE A 382 -10.08 4.47 11.20
C PHE A 382 -8.69 4.84 11.69
N THR A 383 -8.38 6.12 11.59
CA THR A 383 -7.35 6.82 12.38
C THR A 383 -7.80 8.26 12.60
N ALA A 384 -7.09 9.01 13.42
CA ALA A 384 -7.40 10.41 13.63
C ALA A 384 -6.13 11.25 13.77
N LYS A 385 -6.24 12.54 13.46
CA LYS A 385 -5.16 13.51 13.61
C LYS A 385 -5.46 14.39 14.81
N LEU A 386 -4.44 14.64 15.63
CA LEU A 386 -4.54 15.57 16.76
C LEU A 386 -4.58 17.02 16.25
N ALA A 387 -5.33 17.87 16.95
CA ALA A 387 -5.36 19.31 16.70
C ALA A 387 -3.92 19.89 16.71
N GLY A 388 -3.61 20.74 15.74
CA GLY A 388 -2.31 21.41 15.63
C GLY A 388 -1.18 20.58 15.02
N THR A 389 -1.42 19.32 14.63
CA THR A 389 -0.40 18.46 14.00
C THR A 389 -0.16 18.77 12.52
N GLU A 390 -1.16 19.35 11.86
CA GLU A 390 -1.08 19.81 10.46
C GLU A 390 -1.77 21.18 10.33
N ARG A 391 -1.37 21.92 9.32
CA ARG A 391 -1.97 23.22 9.02
C ARG A 391 -3.47 23.06 8.75
N GLY A 392 -4.30 23.81 9.49
CA GLY A 392 -5.76 23.77 9.37
C GLY A 392 -6.46 22.73 10.24
N ILE A 393 -5.72 21.91 10.98
CA ILE A 393 -6.30 20.95 11.94
C ILE A 393 -6.43 21.65 13.30
N THR A 394 -7.64 22.08 13.65
CA THR A 394 -7.97 22.83 14.88
C THR A 394 -8.63 21.98 15.95
N GLU A 395 -9.12 20.79 15.59
CA GLU A 395 -9.75 19.82 16.48
C GLU A 395 -9.37 18.39 16.04
N PRO A 396 -9.56 17.35 16.87
CA PRO A 396 -9.34 15.98 16.45
C PRO A 396 -10.15 15.66 15.19
N THR A 397 -9.47 15.23 14.14
CA THR A 397 -10.08 14.99 12.82
C THR A 397 -9.95 13.52 12.44
N PRO A 398 -11.09 12.81 12.27
CA PRO A 398 -11.06 11.40 11.88
C PRO A 398 -10.71 11.26 10.39
N THR A 399 -10.02 10.17 10.09
CA THR A 399 -9.82 9.68 8.73
C THR A 399 -10.35 8.25 8.66
N PHE A 400 -11.24 8.01 7.72
CA PHE A 400 -11.77 6.68 7.44
C PHE A 400 -11.35 6.27 6.03
N SER A 401 -10.56 5.22 5.93
CA SER A 401 -10.10 4.67 4.66
C SER A 401 -10.47 3.19 4.60
N ALA A 402 -11.48 2.85 3.83
CA ALA A 402 -12.01 1.49 3.75
C ALA A 402 -10.90 0.46 3.55
N CYS A 403 -10.90 -0.57 4.37
CA CYS A 403 -9.90 -1.66 4.35
C CYS A 403 -8.45 -1.15 4.50
N PHE A 404 -8.26 0.04 5.09
CA PHE A 404 -6.97 0.73 5.21
C PHE A 404 -6.28 1.04 3.88
N GLY A 405 -7.04 1.08 2.80
CA GLY A 405 -6.51 1.29 1.45
C GLY A 405 -7.56 1.68 0.41
N ALA A 406 -8.51 2.55 0.78
CA ALA A 406 -9.65 2.93 -0.07
C ALA A 406 -9.28 3.32 -1.49
N ALA A 407 -8.17 4.04 -1.67
CA ALA A 407 -7.71 4.51 -2.98
C ALA A 407 -7.38 3.38 -3.96
N PHE A 408 -7.19 2.15 -3.47
CA PHE A 408 -6.75 1.01 -4.28
C PHE A 408 -7.81 -0.08 -4.41
N LEU A 409 -8.98 0.09 -3.81
CA LEU A 409 -10.06 -0.89 -3.87
C LEU A 409 -10.77 -0.79 -5.21
N SER A 410 -10.76 -1.88 -5.96
CA SER A 410 -11.41 -1.97 -7.28
C SER A 410 -12.78 -2.66 -7.21
N LEU A 411 -13.06 -3.37 -6.12
CA LEU A 411 -14.33 -4.03 -5.82
C LEU A 411 -14.99 -3.37 -4.62
N HIS A 412 -16.26 -3.67 -4.38
CA HIS A 412 -16.96 -3.18 -3.18
C HIS A 412 -16.18 -3.60 -1.91
N PRO A 413 -16.01 -2.70 -0.92
CA PRO A 413 -15.21 -2.97 0.28
C PRO A 413 -15.59 -4.23 1.05
N THR A 414 -16.87 -4.59 1.07
CA THR A 414 -17.35 -5.82 1.74
C THR A 414 -16.70 -7.09 1.19
N LYS A 415 -16.30 -7.09 -0.08
CA LYS A 415 -15.64 -8.24 -0.70
C LYS A 415 -14.28 -8.54 -0.05
N TYR A 416 -13.53 -7.49 0.29
CA TYR A 416 -12.23 -7.63 0.96
C TYR A 416 -12.40 -8.13 2.40
N GLY A 417 -13.39 -7.61 3.12
CA GLY A 417 -13.72 -8.05 4.48
C GLY A 417 -14.15 -9.51 4.53
N GLU A 418 -15.00 -9.93 3.61
CA GLU A 418 -15.45 -11.30 3.49
C GLU A 418 -14.29 -12.28 3.25
N GLU A 419 -13.39 -11.96 2.32
CA GLU A 419 -12.24 -12.82 2.02
C GLU A 419 -11.26 -12.89 3.20
N LEU A 420 -11.03 -11.79 3.89
CA LEU A 420 -10.19 -11.77 5.09
C LEU A 420 -10.76 -12.69 6.18
N VAL A 421 -12.04 -12.57 6.48
CA VAL A 421 -12.69 -13.36 7.53
C VAL A 421 -12.76 -14.84 7.15
N LYS A 422 -12.97 -15.18 5.88
CA LYS A 422 -12.89 -16.57 5.41
C LYS A 422 -11.53 -17.22 5.71
N LYS A 423 -10.44 -16.49 5.45
CA LYS A 423 -9.08 -16.96 5.77
C LYS A 423 -8.88 -17.10 7.27
N MET A 424 -9.37 -16.14 8.05
CA MET A 424 -9.28 -16.18 9.51
C MET A 424 -10.03 -17.37 10.09
N GLU A 425 -11.24 -17.65 9.62
CA GLU A 425 -12.04 -18.81 10.05
C GLU A 425 -11.35 -20.13 9.71
N MET A 426 -10.80 -20.23 8.50
CA MET A 426 -10.08 -21.42 8.05
C MET A 426 -8.87 -21.75 8.94
N THR A 427 -8.21 -20.73 9.48
CA THR A 427 -6.93 -20.89 10.21
C THR A 427 -7.05 -20.67 11.72
N GLY A 428 -8.19 -20.23 12.21
CA GLY A 428 -8.38 -19.87 13.62
C GLY A 428 -7.67 -18.56 14.01
N ALA A 429 -7.36 -17.70 13.06
CA ALA A 429 -6.75 -16.39 13.32
C ALA A 429 -7.71 -15.47 14.08
N LYS A 430 -7.14 -14.60 14.92
CA LYS A 430 -7.88 -13.60 15.69
C LYS A 430 -7.47 -12.19 15.29
N ALA A 431 -8.42 -11.26 15.40
CA ALA A 431 -8.19 -9.85 15.10
C ALA A 431 -8.19 -9.00 16.36
N TYR A 432 -7.35 -7.97 16.32
CA TYR A 432 -7.15 -7.01 17.41
C TYR A 432 -7.11 -5.60 16.85
N LEU A 433 -7.81 -4.67 17.54
CA LEU A 433 -7.69 -3.24 17.25
C LEU A 433 -6.72 -2.64 18.27
N VAL A 434 -5.60 -2.13 17.81
CA VAL A 434 -4.54 -1.56 18.63
C VAL A 434 -4.49 -0.06 18.42
N ASN A 435 -4.73 0.70 19.50
CA ASN A 435 -4.65 2.15 19.49
C ASN A 435 -3.24 2.60 19.85
N THR A 436 -2.54 3.22 18.90
CA THR A 436 -1.21 3.82 19.08
C THR A 436 -1.29 5.34 19.29
N GLY A 437 -2.47 5.88 19.47
CA GLY A 437 -2.75 7.30 19.62
C GLY A 437 -2.74 7.78 21.07
N TRP A 438 -3.72 8.59 21.41
CA TRP A 438 -3.82 9.29 22.69
C TRP A 438 -4.93 8.70 23.57
N ASN A 439 -4.84 8.96 24.87
CA ASN A 439 -5.86 8.61 25.85
C ASN A 439 -6.30 9.85 26.64
N GLY A 440 -7.08 9.66 27.69
CA GLY A 440 -7.63 10.76 28.49
C GLY A 440 -6.61 11.62 29.25
N SER A 441 -5.36 11.14 29.38
CA SER A 441 -4.28 11.95 29.96
C SER A 441 -3.75 13.05 29.02
N GLY A 442 -4.19 13.05 27.75
CA GLY A 442 -3.68 13.96 26.72
C GLY A 442 -2.29 13.56 26.20
N LYS A 443 -1.76 12.43 26.62
CA LYS A 443 -0.49 11.90 26.17
C LYS A 443 -0.70 10.74 25.21
N ARG A 444 0.23 10.60 24.27
CA ARG A 444 0.26 9.44 23.37
C ARG A 444 0.65 8.18 24.17
N ILE A 445 0.00 7.07 23.88
CA ILE A 445 0.33 5.77 24.43
C ILE A 445 1.79 5.47 24.12
N SER A 446 2.57 5.06 25.12
CA SER A 446 4.01 4.86 24.96
C SER A 446 4.34 3.73 24.00
N ILE A 447 5.46 3.85 23.30
CA ILE A 447 5.98 2.77 22.42
C ILE A 447 6.23 1.51 23.24
N LYS A 448 6.70 1.65 24.48
CA LYS A 448 6.94 0.53 25.42
C LYS A 448 5.64 -0.25 25.69
N ASP A 449 4.55 0.43 26.00
CA ASP A 449 3.26 -0.22 26.27
C ASP A 449 2.70 -0.84 24.97
N THR A 450 2.80 -0.15 23.85
CA THR A 450 2.38 -0.68 22.54
C THR A 450 3.16 -1.94 22.18
N ARG A 451 4.47 -1.96 22.37
CA ARG A 451 5.30 -3.14 22.15
C ARG A 451 4.91 -4.30 23.08
N GLY A 452 4.63 -4.02 24.33
CA GLY A 452 4.13 -5.01 25.29
C GLY A 452 2.80 -5.63 24.86
N ILE A 453 1.91 -4.81 24.31
CA ILE A 453 0.62 -5.26 23.75
C ILE A 453 0.85 -6.16 22.52
N ILE A 454 1.70 -5.74 21.61
CA ILE A 454 2.03 -6.53 20.41
C ILE A 454 2.65 -7.88 20.81
N ASP A 455 3.58 -7.88 21.77
CA ASP A 455 4.18 -9.12 22.28
C ASP A 455 3.14 -10.06 22.87
N ALA A 456 2.18 -9.52 23.65
CA ALA A 456 1.08 -10.32 24.23
C ALA A 456 0.13 -10.87 23.15
N ILE A 457 -0.06 -10.17 22.05
CA ILE A 457 -0.81 -10.66 20.88
C ILE A 457 -0.05 -11.80 20.22
N LEU A 458 1.25 -11.60 19.94
CA LEU A 458 2.07 -12.55 19.20
C LEU A 458 2.35 -13.84 19.96
N ASP A 459 2.52 -13.78 21.29
CA ASP A 459 2.74 -14.97 22.11
C ASP A 459 1.44 -15.64 22.58
N GLY A 460 0.29 -15.02 22.31
CA GLY A 460 -1.03 -15.55 22.66
C GLY A 460 -1.48 -15.29 24.10
N SER A 461 -0.65 -14.65 24.94
CA SER A 461 -1.01 -14.39 26.36
C SER A 461 -2.23 -13.48 26.51
N ILE A 462 -2.51 -12.61 25.53
CA ILE A 462 -3.73 -11.78 25.53
C ILE A 462 -5.01 -12.61 25.57
N ASN A 463 -5.02 -13.81 24.98
CA ASN A 463 -6.19 -14.68 24.92
C ASN A 463 -6.47 -15.40 26.24
N GLU A 464 -5.52 -15.41 27.16
CA GLU A 464 -5.64 -16.00 28.51
C GLU A 464 -5.93 -14.92 29.56
N ALA A 465 -5.82 -13.65 29.20
CA ALA A 465 -6.07 -12.54 30.11
C ALA A 465 -7.57 -12.41 30.45
N PRO A 466 -7.91 -12.02 31.69
CA PRO A 466 -9.29 -11.65 32.01
C PRO A 466 -9.69 -10.41 31.24
N THR A 467 -10.94 -10.37 30.78
CA THR A 467 -11.47 -9.30 29.95
C THR A 467 -12.72 -8.68 30.54
N LYS A 468 -13.05 -7.50 30.07
CA LYS A 468 -14.33 -6.82 30.27
C LYS A 468 -14.77 -6.13 29.00
N LYS A 469 -16.06 -5.78 28.90
CA LYS A 469 -16.60 -5.03 27.77
C LYS A 469 -16.71 -3.55 28.12
N ILE A 470 -16.46 -2.69 27.13
CA ILE A 470 -16.63 -1.24 27.28
C ILE A 470 -17.96 -0.76 26.66
N PRO A 471 -18.54 0.34 27.17
CA PRO A 471 -19.77 0.91 26.62
C PRO A 471 -19.66 1.33 25.16
N TYR A 472 -20.80 1.34 24.47
CA TYR A 472 -21.03 1.77 23.08
C TYR A 472 -20.38 0.88 22.03
N PHE A 473 -19.10 0.59 22.14
CA PHE A 473 -18.33 -0.21 21.18
C PHE A 473 -18.44 -1.71 21.42
N ASP A 474 -18.80 -2.10 22.61
CA ASP A 474 -18.88 -3.51 23.04
C ASP A 474 -17.58 -4.29 22.79
N PHE A 475 -16.44 -3.58 22.82
CA PHE A 475 -15.14 -4.22 22.67
C PHE A 475 -14.80 -5.03 23.91
N GLU A 476 -14.25 -6.21 23.68
CA GLU A 476 -13.64 -7.05 24.69
C GLU A 476 -12.22 -6.55 24.96
N VAL A 477 -11.96 -6.09 26.19
CA VAL A 477 -10.72 -5.42 26.57
C VAL A 477 -10.03 -6.18 27.70
N PRO A 478 -8.74 -6.53 27.59
CA PRO A 478 -8.03 -7.18 28.68
C PRO A 478 -7.90 -6.23 29.88
N THR A 479 -7.97 -6.79 31.09
CA THR A 479 -7.82 -6.03 32.34
C THR A 479 -6.38 -6.04 32.87
N ALA A 480 -5.55 -6.96 32.37
CA ALA A 480 -4.13 -7.04 32.69
C ALA A 480 -3.39 -7.71 31.53
N LEU A 481 -2.19 -7.23 31.21
CA LEU A 481 -1.28 -7.85 30.24
C LEU A 481 0.16 -7.78 30.75
N PRO A 482 0.99 -8.81 30.48
CA PRO A 482 2.40 -8.78 30.86
C PRO A 482 3.13 -7.56 30.26
N GLY A 483 3.90 -6.85 31.08
CA GLY A 483 4.72 -5.72 30.62
C GLY A 483 3.96 -4.45 30.21
N VAL A 484 2.66 -4.39 30.46
CA VAL A 484 1.80 -3.24 30.15
C VAL A 484 1.22 -2.67 31.45
N ASP A 485 1.22 -1.34 31.57
CA ASP A 485 0.59 -0.67 32.70
C ASP A 485 -0.93 -0.93 32.69
N PRO A 486 -1.50 -1.63 33.69
CA PRO A 486 -2.93 -1.96 33.68
C PRO A 486 -3.84 -0.73 33.75
N LYS A 487 -3.34 0.41 34.18
CA LYS A 487 -4.11 1.66 34.29
C LYS A 487 -4.51 2.25 32.94
N ILE A 488 -3.83 1.88 31.85
CA ILE A 488 -4.14 2.39 30.52
C ILE A 488 -5.15 1.51 29.75
N LEU A 489 -5.35 0.27 30.17
CA LEU A 489 -6.12 -0.73 29.40
C LEU A 489 -7.58 -0.39 29.26
N ASP A 490 -8.22 0.18 30.28
CA ASP A 490 -9.53 0.79 30.17
C ASP A 490 -9.37 2.31 29.98
N PRO A 491 -9.74 2.88 28.83
CA PRO A 491 -9.49 4.30 28.55
C PRO A 491 -10.20 5.23 29.53
N ARG A 492 -11.29 4.80 30.19
CA ARG A 492 -12.00 5.58 31.20
C ARG A 492 -11.13 5.89 32.41
N ASP A 493 -10.22 4.99 32.75
CA ASP A 493 -9.31 5.13 33.91
C ASP A 493 -8.20 6.15 33.65
N THR A 494 -8.03 6.62 32.43
CA THR A 494 -7.05 7.65 32.06
C THR A 494 -7.59 9.08 32.19
N TYR A 495 -8.89 9.23 32.45
CA TYR A 495 -9.56 10.51 32.64
C TYR A 495 -9.66 10.87 34.12
N ALA A 496 -9.51 12.15 34.44
CA ALA A 496 -9.81 12.66 35.78
C ALA A 496 -11.29 12.51 36.13
N ASP A 497 -12.16 12.72 35.12
CA ASP A 497 -13.59 12.49 35.22
C ASP A 497 -14.05 11.55 34.10
N PRO A 498 -14.47 10.32 34.44
CA PRO A 498 -14.94 9.33 33.46
C PRO A 498 -16.11 9.80 32.60
N ALA A 499 -16.89 10.76 33.04
CA ALA A 499 -17.99 11.34 32.24
C ALA A 499 -17.49 12.04 30.98
N GLN A 500 -16.25 12.53 30.99
CA GLN A 500 -15.64 13.14 29.81
C GLN A 500 -15.37 12.07 28.74
N TRP A 501 -14.96 10.88 29.15
CA TRP A 501 -14.81 9.75 28.20
C TRP A 501 -16.15 9.41 27.57
N ASP A 502 -17.22 9.33 28.37
CA ASP A 502 -18.56 8.97 27.91
C ASP A 502 -19.05 9.93 26.80
N GLU A 503 -18.87 11.22 26.98
CA GLU A 503 -19.23 12.24 26.00
C GLU A 503 -18.44 12.07 24.68
N LYS A 504 -17.12 11.92 24.79
CA LYS A 504 -16.24 11.72 23.63
C LYS A 504 -16.50 10.40 22.93
N ALA A 505 -16.80 9.34 23.68
CA ALA A 505 -17.13 8.03 23.15
C ALA A 505 -18.41 8.06 22.32
N LYS A 506 -19.45 8.76 22.80
CA LYS A 506 -20.69 8.96 22.02
C LYS A 506 -20.45 9.72 20.73
N ASP A 507 -19.62 10.76 20.77
CA ASP A 507 -19.25 11.52 19.57
C ASP A 507 -18.51 10.64 18.55
N LEU A 508 -17.50 9.90 18.97
CA LEU A 508 -16.74 9.00 18.07
C LEU A 508 -17.63 7.87 17.55
N ALA A 509 -18.47 7.29 18.38
CA ALA A 509 -19.44 6.27 17.97
C ALA A 509 -20.37 6.76 16.86
N ALA A 510 -20.89 7.99 17.01
CA ALA A 510 -21.72 8.62 15.98
C ALA A 510 -20.97 8.83 14.66
N ARG A 511 -19.68 9.18 14.73
CA ARG A 511 -18.83 9.33 13.53
C ARG A 511 -18.59 8.01 12.81
N PHE A 512 -18.38 6.93 13.54
CA PHE A 512 -18.31 5.58 12.97
C PHE A 512 -19.60 5.18 12.27
N GLN A 513 -20.74 5.39 12.93
CA GLN A 513 -22.05 5.07 12.35
C GLN A 513 -22.32 5.85 11.06
N LYS A 514 -22.02 7.15 11.07
CA LYS A 514 -22.16 8.02 9.89
C LYS A 514 -21.27 7.56 8.74
N ASN A 515 -20.02 7.21 9.02
CA ASN A 515 -19.11 6.70 8.01
C ASN A 515 -19.58 5.36 7.45
N PHE A 516 -20.06 4.45 8.31
CA PHE A 516 -20.42 3.09 7.87
C PHE A 516 -21.67 3.06 6.99
N ALA A 517 -22.52 4.08 7.05
CA ALA A 517 -23.74 4.16 6.23
C ALA A 517 -23.46 3.99 4.73
N LYS A 518 -22.30 4.44 4.25
CA LYS A 518 -21.89 4.30 2.84
C LYS A 518 -21.68 2.86 2.38
N PHE A 519 -21.54 1.89 3.30
CA PHE A 519 -21.35 0.47 2.96
C PHE A 519 -22.66 -0.32 2.97
N THR A 520 -23.78 0.31 3.30
CA THR A 520 -25.08 -0.37 3.45
C THR A 520 -25.86 -0.48 2.14
N GLY A 521 -25.23 -0.18 1.01
CA GLY A 521 -25.83 -0.35 -0.32
C GLY A 521 -26.02 -1.79 -0.76
N ASN A 522 -25.42 -2.77 -0.06
CA ASN A 522 -25.63 -4.20 -0.28
C ASN A 522 -25.99 -4.92 1.02
N GLU A 523 -26.45 -6.16 0.92
CA GLU A 523 -26.88 -6.95 2.08
C GLU A 523 -25.73 -7.26 3.04
N ALA A 524 -24.53 -7.51 2.52
CA ALA A 524 -23.35 -7.78 3.34
C ALA A 524 -23.02 -6.60 4.27
N GLY A 525 -23.05 -5.37 3.75
CA GLY A 525 -22.84 -4.17 4.55
C GLY A 525 -23.95 -3.93 5.59
N LYS A 526 -25.21 -4.13 5.19
CA LYS A 526 -26.36 -3.99 6.11
C LYS A 526 -26.24 -4.95 7.30
N ALA A 527 -25.82 -6.19 7.06
CA ALA A 527 -25.69 -7.21 8.09
C ALA A 527 -24.63 -6.87 9.15
N LEU A 528 -23.68 -5.98 8.84
CA LEU A 528 -22.58 -5.60 9.74
C LEU A 528 -22.92 -4.40 10.64
N VAL A 529 -23.98 -3.66 10.37
CA VAL A 529 -24.33 -2.44 11.14
C VAL A 529 -24.39 -2.69 12.65
N ALA A 530 -24.97 -3.81 13.06
CA ALA A 530 -25.10 -4.18 14.47
C ALA A 530 -23.76 -4.49 15.16
N ALA A 531 -22.69 -4.77 14.41
CA ALA A 531 -21.36 -5.02 14.94
C ALA A 531 -20.58 -3.73 15.28
N GLY A 532 -21.03 -2.61 14.76
CA GLY A 532 -20.48 -1.31 15.07
C GLY A 532 -20.96 -0.75 16.41
N PRO A 533 -20.54 0.49 16.74
CA PRO A 533 -20.97 1.12 18.00
C PRO A 533 -22.48 1.32 18.03
N GLN A 534 -23.04 1.17 19.23
CA GLN A 534 -24.47 1.40 19.51
C GLN A 534 -24.61 2.55 20.52
N LEU A 535 -25.47 3.51 20.22
CA LEU A 535 -25.79 4.65 21.07
C LEU A 535 -27.08 4.44 21.88
#